data_01716a8c20b38c2235ac9e83fdfbacf9
#
_entry.id   01716a8c20b38c2235ac9e83fdfbacf9
#
_cell.length_a   1.000
_cell.length_b   1.000
_cell.length_c   1.000
_cell.angle_alpha   90.00
_cell.angle_beta   90.00
_cell.angle_gamma   90.00
#
_symmetry.space_group_name_H-M   'P 1'
#
loop_
_entity.id
_entity.type
_entity.pdbx_description
1 polymer ?
#
loop_
_entity_poly.entity_id
_entity_poly.type
_entity_poly.pdbx_seq_one_letter_code
_entity_poly.pdbx_strand_id
1 'polypeptide(L)'
;MAFLTNDKLVIVGAAGMIGSNMVQSALMMGLTSNICLYDVFSPEGVAEEMRQCGFNDAKITATTDVAEAFKDAKYIISSGGAPRKEGMTREDLLAGNCKIAEELGKNIKQYCPDVKHVVIIFNPADLTGLVTLLYSGLKPGQVTTLAALDSTRLQSALAKKFGVMQNEVKGCATYGGHGEQMAVFGSAVEIAGRKLSDIIGTAEFSEEEWAQMRKDVTQGGAAIIKLRGRSSFQSPSYLSVEMIRSVMGGAPFAYPAGTYVKNEKYQNIMMAMDTTLDQ
;
A
#
# COMPACT_ATOMS: atom_id res chain seq x y z
N MET A 1 18.97 -10.08 14.39
CA MET A 1 17.70 -9.31 14.48
C MET A 1 16.58 -10.33 14.66
N ALA A 2 15.61 -10.11 15.53
CA ALA A 2 14.47 -11.02 15.64
C ALA A 2 13.47 -10.73 14.53
N PHE A 3 13.10 -11.75 13.75
CA PHE A 3 12.06 -11.67 12.73
C PHE A 3 10.72 -12.16 13.28
N LEU A 4 9.60 -11.59 12.77
CA LEU A 4 8.26 -12.03 13.16
C LEU A 4 7.97 -13.46 12.70
N THR A 5 8.47 -13.84 11.51
CA THR A 5 8.26 -15.16 10.91
C THR A 5 9.43 -15.59 10.03
N ASN A 6 9.44 -16.87 9.64
CA ASN A 6 10.32 -17.41 8.61
C ASN A 6 9.55 -17.67 7.29
N ASP A 7 8.26 -17.33 7.23
CA ASP A 7 7.44 -17.49 6.04
C ASP A 7 7.96 -16.61 4.90
N LYS A 8 7.94 -17.14 3.69
CA LYS A 8 8.46 -16.44 2.51
C LYS A 8 7.59 -15.24 2.15
N LEU A 9 8.19 -14.06 2.11
CA LEU A 9 7.64 -12.83 1.56
C LEU A 9 8.20 -12.61 0.15
N VAL A 10 7.35 -12.40 -0.82
CA VAL A 10 7.74 -12.02 -2.19
C VAL A 10 7.41 -10.55 -2.42
N ILE A 11 8.40 -9.79 -2.87
CA ILE A 11 8.24 -8.41 -3.35
C ILE A 11 8.24 -8.45 -4.87
N VAL A 12 7.09 -8.14 -5.47
CA VAL A 12 6.89 -8.07 -6.92
C VAL A 12 7.12 -6.64 -7.40
N GLY A 13 7.91 -6.47 -8.46
CA GLY A 13 8.38 -5.17 -8.92
C GLY A 13 9.60 -4.68 -8.15
N ALA A 14 10.43 -5.62 -7.67
CA ALA A 14 11.52 -5.37 -6.74
C ALA A 14 12.71 -4.61 -7.34
N ALA A 15 12.89 -4.61 -8.66
CA ALA A 15 13.91 -3.81 -9.34
C ALA A 15 13.58 -2.31 -9.36
N GLY A 16 12.31 -1.95 -9.18
CA GLY A 16 11.85 -0.57 -9.16
C GLY A 16 12.09 0.14 -7.83
N MET A 17 11.92 1.47 -7.82
CA MET A 17 12.15 2.29 -6.61
C MET A 17 11.23 1.94 -5.45
N ILE A 18 9.95 1.66 -5.73
CA ILE A 18 8.98 1.26 -4.69
C ILE A 18 9.37 -0.11 -4.16
N GLY A 19 9.60 -1.08 -5.04
CA GLY A 19 9.92 -2.45 -4.66
C GLY A 19 11.22 -2.56 -3.86
N SER A 20 12.30 -1.92 -4.31
CA SER A 20 13.57 -1.91 -3.56
C SER A 20 13.43 -1.28 -2.17
N ASN A 21 12.64 -0.21 -2.05
CA ASN A 21 12.38 0.41 -0.75
C ASN A 21 11.50 -0.46 0.16
N MET A 22 10.56 -1.25 -0.40
CA MET A 22 9.80 -2.25 0.36
C MET A 22 10.72 -3.35 0.92
N VAL A 23 11.67 -3.84 0.11
CA VAL A 23 12.65 -4.85 0.57
C VAL A 23 13.43 -4.32 1.75
N GLN A 24 14.00 -3.12 1.65
CA GLN A 24 14.74 -2.49 2.73
C GLN A 24 13.88 -2.30 3.98
N SER A 25 12.65 -1.77 3.82
CA SER A 25 11.73 -1.56 4.95
C SER A 25 11.38 -2.88 5.63
N ALA A 26 11.04 -3.94 4.87
CA ALA A 26 10.71 -5.24 5.42
C ALA A 26 11.87 -5.86 6.23
N LEU A 27 13.10 -5.73 5.76
CA LEU A 27 14.29 -6.21 6.45
C LEU A 27 14.58 -5.39 7.72
N MET A 28 14.55 -4.05 7.61
CA MET A 28 14.79 -3.17 8.76
C MET A 28 13.75 -3.33 9.87
N MET A 29 12.49 -3.59 9.51
CA MET A 29 11.40 -3.83 10.46
C MET A 29 11.35 -5.27 10.97
N GLY A 30 12.20 -6.16 10.48
CA GLY A 30 12.28 -7.54 10.92
C GLY A 30 11.04 -8.39 10.60
N LEU A 31 10.43 -8.22 9.42
CA LEU A 31 9.21 -8.96 9.07
C LEU A 31 9.47 -10.45 8.93
N THR A 32 10.39 -10.82 8.06
CA THR A 32 10.71 -12.22 7.79
C THR A 32 12.19 -12.43 7.52
N SER A 33 12.69 -13.59 7.93
CA SER A 33 14.04 -14.04 7.58
C SER A 33 14.16 -14.59 6.15
N ASN A 34 13.06 -14.63 5.37
CA ASN A 34 13.03 -15.23 4.03
C ASN A 34 12.32 -14.31 3.04
N ILE A 35 13.07 -13.49 2.33
CA ILE A 35 12.55 -12.52 1.36
C ILE A 35 13.03 -12.85 -0.06
N CYS A 36 12.11 -12.83 -1.02
CA CYS A 36 12.37 -13.05 -2.43
C CYS A 36 12.01 -11.80 -3.24
N LEU A 37 12.96 -11.32 -3.99
CA LEU A 37 12.81 -10.21 -4.92
C LEU A 37 12.45 -10.77 -6.30
N TYR A 38 11.29 -10.38 -6.80
CA TYR A 38 10.84 -10.78 -8.14
C TYR A 38 10.54 -9.54 -8.99
N ASP A 39 11.03 -9.56 -10.20
CA ASP A 39 10.68 -8.57 -11.24
C ASP A 39 10.88 -9.20 -12.62
N VAL A 40 10.29 -8.62 -13.65
CA VAL A 40 10.54 -8.96 -15.07
C VAL A 40 11.93 -8.48 -15.52
N PHE A 41 12.49 -7.51 -14.83
CA PHE A 41 13.89 -7.08 -14.95
C PHE A 41 14.68 -7.64 -13.77
N SER A 42 15.95 -8.01 -13.99
CA SER A 42 16.77 -8.61 -12.93
C SER A 42 16.81 -7.74 -11.66
N PRO A 43 16.28 -8.22 -10.52
CA PRO A 43 16.36 -7.53 -9.24
C PRO A 43 17.65 -7.86 -8.46
N GLU A 44 18.60 -8.57 -9.06
CA GLU A 44 19.81 -9.06 -8.38
C GLU A 44 20.66 -7.92 -7.82
N GLY A 45 20.75 -6.78 -8.52
CA GLY A 45 21.48 -5.61 -8.01
C GLY A 45 20.91 -5.09 -6.70
N VAL A 46 19.59 -5.06 -6.55
CA VAL A 46 18.93 -4.68 -5.30
C VAL A 46 19.19 -5.72 -4.20
N ALA A 47 19.10 -7.01 -4.53
CA ALA A 47 19.34 -8.08 -3.57
C ALA A 47 20.78 -8.07 -3.06
N GLU A 48 21.75 -7.84 -3.94
CA GLU A 48 23.16 -7.75 -3.57
C GLU A 48 23.42 -6.54 -2.67
N GLU A 49 22.88 -5.38 -2.98
CA GLU A 49 22.99 -4.20 -2.12
C GLU A 49 22.39 -4.44 -0.74
N MET A 50 21.24 -5.14 -0.66
CA MET A 50 20.63 -5.51 0.63
C MET A 50 21.47 -6.51 1.42
N ARG A 51 22.14 -7.48 0.77
CA ARG A 51 23.09 -8.39 1.45
C ARG A 51 24.27 -7.60 2.02
N GLN A 52 24.76 -6.60 1.29
CA GLN A 52 25.86 -5.73 1.75
C GLN A 52 25.47 -4.81 2.93
N CYS A 53 24.17 -4.59 3.19
CA CYS A 53 23.70 -3.93 4.40
C CYS A 53 23.92 -4.76 5.68
N GLY A 54 24.29 -6.04 5.58
CA GLY A 54 24.60 -6.89 6.74
C GLY A 54 23.36 -7.43 7.47
N PHE A 55 22.26 -7.71 6.78
CA PHE A 55 21.12 -8.45 7.32
C PHE A 55 21.47 -9.94 7.44
N ASN A 56 22.37 -10.28 8.37
CA ASN A 56 23.04 -11.58 8.44
C ASN A 56 22.10 -12.77 8.67
N ASP A 57 20.97 -12.54 9.33
CA ASP A 57 19.98 -13.58 9.65
C ASP A 57 18.88 -13.73 8.59
N ALA A 58 18.96 -12.96 7.50
CA ALA A 58 17.97 -12.96 6.43
C ALA A 58 18.49 -13.70 5.19
N LYS A 59 17.65 -14.59 4.65
CA LYS A 59 17.83 -15.17 3.33
C LYS A 59 17.21 -14.21 2.30
N ILE A 60 18.05 -13.58 1.47
CA ILE A 60 17.64 -12.64 0.43
C ILE A 60 17.91 -13.29 -0.92
N THR A 61 16.84 -13.60 -1.68
CA THR A 61 16.91 -14.19 -3.01
C THR A 61 16.34 -13.24 -4.06
N ALA A 62 16.78 -13.37 -5.30
CA ALA A 62 16.29 -12.57 -6.42
C ALA A 62 16.12 -13.48 -7.65
N THR A 63 15.05 -13.28 -8.40
CA THR A 63 14.79 -14.06 -9.61
C THR A 63 13.87 -13.31 -10.58
N THR A 64 13.95 -13.64 -11.86
CA THR A 64 12.99 -13.23 -12.90
C THR A 64 12.02 -14.37 -13.27
N ASP A 65 12.14 -15.53 -12.62
CA ASP A 65 11.25 -16.65 -12.80
C ASP A 65 10.11 -16.61 -11.76
N VAL A 66 8.89 -16.43 -12.25
CA VAL A 66 7.71 -16.33 -11.39
C VAL A 66 7.41 -17.63 -10.63
N ALA A 67 7.67 -18.79 -11.24
CA ALA A 67 7.44 -20.08 -10.59
C ALA A 67 8.40 -20.26 -9.40
N GLU A 68 9.67 -19.89 -9.57
CA GLU A 68 10.66 -19.89 -8.50
C GLU A 68 10.30 -18.88 -7.41
N ALA A 69 9.92 -17.66 -7.80
CA ALA A 69 9.56 -16.61 -6.86
C ALA A 69 8.38 -17.01 -5.97
N PHE A 70 7.33 -17.56 -6.58
CA PHE A 70 6.05 -17.82 -5.88
C PHE A 70 6.01 -19.18 -5.18
N LYS A 71 6.90 -20.10 -5.52
CA LYS A 71 7.01 -21.37 -4.79
C LYS A 71 7.17 -21.11 -3.29
N ASP A 72 6.28 -21.70 -2.49
CA ASP A 72 6.22 -21.59 -1.03
C ASP A 72 5.99 -20.16 -0.48
N ALA A 73 5.57 -19.22 -1.33
CA ALA A 73 5.24 -17.88 -0.89
C ALA A 73 4.03 -17.89 0.05
N LYS A 74 4.13 -17.19 1.18
CA LYS A 74 3.02 -17.00 2.13
C LYS A 74 2.51 -15.57 2.15
N TYR A 75 3.33 -14.62 1.73
CA TYR A 75 2.97 -13.21 1.66
C TYR A 75 3.51 -12.59 0.38
N ILE A 76 2.74 -11.70 -0.23
CA ILE A 76 3.13 -11.00 -1.46
C ILE A 76 2.78 -9.52 -1.32
N ILE A 77 3.71 -8.65 -1.69
CA ILE A 77 3.42 -7.23 -1.94
C ILE A 77 3.78 -6.95 -3.40
N SER A 78 2.84 -6.39 -4.17
CA SER A 78 3.06 -6.10 -5.58
C SER A 78 2.98 -4.61 -5.89
N SER A 79 4.10 -4.08 -6.40
CA SER A 79 4.22 -2.77 -7.05
C SER A 79 4.49 -2.90 -8.55
N GLY A 80 4.31 -4.09 -9.12
CA GLY A 80 4.74 -4.51 -10.46
C GLY A 80 3.95 -3.94 -11.63
N GLY A 81 3.26 -2.82 -11.48
CA GLY A 81 2.55 -2.16 -12.56
C GLY A 81 3.47 -1.41 -13.54
N ALA A 82 3.04 -1.28 -14.79
CA ALA A 82 3.74 -0.46 -15.77
C ALA A 82 3.55 1.04 -15.48
N PRO A 83 4.60 1.87 -15.58
CA PRO A 83 4.46 3.31 -15.49
C PRO A 83 3.80 3.87 -16.75
N ARG A 84 3.11 5.02 -16.61
CA ARG A 84 2.59 5.73 -17.78
C ARG A 84 3.75 6.22 -18.65
N LYS A 85 3.70 5.87 -19.93
CA LYS A 85 4.66 6.35 -20.94
C LYS A 85 4.08 7.55 -21.68
N GLU A 86 4.94 8.34 -22.30
CA GLU A 86 4.54 9.43 -23.18
C GLU A 86 3.66 8.89 -24.33
N GLY A 87 2.57 9.59 -24.64
CA GLY A 87 1.61 9.16 -25.64
C GLY A 87 0.55 8.14 -25.20
N MET A 88 0.68 7.53 -24.01
CA MET A 88 -0.35 6.62 -23.48
C MET A 88 -1.54 7.40 -22.91
N THR A 89 -2.75 6.95 -23.26
CA THR A 89 -3.98 7.40 -22.60
C THR A 89 -4.09 6.84 -21.18
N ARG A 90 -5.05 7.33 -20.38
CA ARG A 90 -5.37 6.73 -19.07
C ARG A 90 -5.96 5.32 -19.24
N GLU A 91 -6.76 5.12 -20.28
CA GLU A 91 -7.38 3.86 -20.63
C GLU A 91 -6.37 2.80 -21.04
N ASP A 92 -5.33 3.18 -21.82
CA ASP A 92 -4.24 2.27 -22.20
C ASP A 92 -3.48 1.78 -20.96
N LEU A 93 -3.15 2.70 -20.05
CA LEU A 93 -2.48 2.36 -18.79
C LEU A 93 -3.35 1.45 -17.94
N LEU A 94 -4.64 1.75 -17.84
CA LEU A 94 -5.62 0.96 -17.13
C LEU A 94 -5.68 -0.46 -17.68
N ALA A 95 -5.89 -0.61 -18.99
CA ALA A 95 -5.96 -1.91 -19.65
C ALA A 95 -4.67 -2.72 -19.45
N GLY A 96 -3.51 -2.09 -19.61
CA GLY A 96 -2.20 -2.71 -19.39
C GLY A 96 -2.01 -3.21 -17.97
N ASN A 97 -2.32 -2.38 -16.98
CA ASN A 97 -2.16 -2.76 -15.56
C ASN A 97 -3.21 -3.78 -15.10
N CYS A 98 -4.42 -3.77 -15.64
CA CYS A 98 -5.39 -4.85 -15.40
C CYS A 98 -4.90 -6.20 -15.95
N LYS A 99 -4.25 -6.21 -17.11
CA LYS A 99 -3.66 -7.43 -17.66
C LYS A 99 -2.51 -7.96 -16.78
N ILE A 100 -1.66 -7.08 -16.27
CA ILE A 100 -0.61 -7.45 -15.29
C ILE A 100 -1.25 -8.03 -14.02
N ALA A 101 -2.32 -7.43 -13.52
CA ALA A 101 -3.05 -7.92 -12.35
C ALA A 101 -3.72 -9.29 -12.58
N GLU A 102 -4.25 -9.53 -13.78
CA GLU A 102 -4.79 -10.83 -14.20
C GLU A 102 -3.69 -11.90 -14.20
N GLU A 103 -2.54 -11.60 -14.80
CA GLU A 103 -1.40 -12.52 -14.84
C GLU A 103 -0.87 -12.78 -13.41
N LEU A 104 -0.78 -11.77 -12.56
CA LEU A 104 -0.42 -11.94 -11.16
C LEU A 104 -1.38 -12.89 -10.44
N GLY A 105 -2.70 -12.69 -10.60
CA GLY A 105 -3.71 -13.56 -10.01
C GLY A 105 -3.58 -15.01 -10.48
N LYS A 106 -3.41 -15.23 -11.79
CA LYS A 106 -3.20 -16.58 -12.37
C LYS A 106 -1.94 -17.25 -11.81
N ASN A 107 -0.86 -16.50 -11.69
CA ASN A 107 0.41 -16.99 -11.13
C ASN A 107 0.27 -17.37 -9.65
N ILE A 108 -0.44 -16.57 -8.85
CA ILE A 108 -0.76 -16.91 -7.46
C ILE A 108 -1.52 -18.22 -7.40
N LYS A 109 -2.59 -18.35 -8.18
CA LYS A 109 -3.40 -19.58 -8.23
C LYS A 109 -2.59 -20.81 -8.60
N GLN A 110 -1.63 -20.65 -9.51
CA GLN A 110 -0.84 -21.77 -10.03
C GLN A 110 0.32 -22.16 -9.11
N TYR A 111 1.04 -21.20 -8.54
CA TYR A 111 2.32 -21.45 -7.88
C TYR A 111 2.29 -21.30 -6.36
N CYS A 112 1.33 -20.54 -5.79
CA CYS A 112 1.19 -20.35 -4.35
C CYS A 112 -0.27 -20.21 -3.89
N PRO A 113 -1.13 -21.22 -4.16
CA PRO A 113 -2.56 -21.14 -3.80
C PRO A 113 -2.79 -21.01 -2.28
N ASP A 114 -1.79 -21.35 -1.46
CA ASP A 114 -1.83 -21.27 0.01
C ASP A 114 -1.25 -19.97 0.54
N VAL A 115 -1.09 -18.92 -0.30
CA VAL A 115 -0.66 -17.60 0.15
C VAL A 115 -1.65 -17.06 1.18
N LYS A 116 -1.12 -16.52 2.28
CA LYS A 116 -1.95 -16.02 3.38
C LYS A 116 -2.53 -14.64 3.07
N HIS A 117 -1.70 -13.75 2.51
CA HIS A 117 -2.13 -12.38 2.19
C HIS A 117 -1.34 -11.77 1.02
N VAL A 118 -2.04 -10.93 0.26
CA VAL A 118 -1.50 -10.19 -0.89
C VAL A 118 -1.87 -8.71 -0.76
N VAL A 119 -0.89 -7.83 -0.85
CA VAL A 119 -1.11 -6.37 -0.92
C VAL A 119 -0.77 -5.87 -2.32
N ILE A 120 -1.72 -5.19 -2.96
CA ILE A 120 -1.57 -4.59 -4.28
C ILE A 120 -1.44 -3.08 -4.13
N ILE A 121 -0.41 -2.49 -4.77
CA ILE A 121 -0.17 -1.05 -4.68
C ILE A 121 0.03 -0.34 -6.01
N PHE A 122 0.03 -1.05 -7.15
CA PHE A 122 0.15 -0.41 -8.45
C PHE A 122 -1.21 0.06 -8.99
N ASN A 123 -1.20 1.26 -9.58
CA ASN A 123 -2.41 1.96 -9.97
C ASN A 123 -3.03 1.47 -11.28
N PRO A 124 -4.39 1.54 -11.37
CA PRO A 124 -5.32 1.97 -10.31
C PRO A 124 -5.57 0.84 -9.30
N ALA A 125 -5.08 1.02 -8.07
CA ALA A 125 -4.97 -0.06 -7.08
C ALA A 125 -6.31 -0.75 -6.77
N ASP A 126 -7.41 -0.01 -6.70
CA ASP A 126 -8.74 -0.57 -6.44
C ASP A 126 -9.15 -1.58 -7.53
N LEU A 127 -8.83 -1.27 -8.79
CA LEU A 127 -9.16 -2.15 -9.91
C LEU A 127 -8.15 -3.29 -10.07
N THR A 128 -6.86 -3.02 -9.96
CA THR A 128 -5.83 -4.05 -10.07
C THR A 128 -5.90 -5.05 -8.90
N GLY A 129 -6.26 -4.59 -7.71
CA GLY A 129 -6.54 -5.45 -6.56
C GLY A 129 -7.76 -6.35 -6.80
N LEU A 130 -8.86 -5.78 -7.32
CA LEU A 130 -10.06 -6.55 -7.67
C LEU A 130 -9.75 -7.61 -8.73
N VAL A 131 -9.05 -7.25 -9.80
CA VAL A 131 -8.67 -8.19 -10.87
C VAL A 131 -7.79 -9.30 -10.30
N THR A 132 -6.78 -8.98 -9.51
CA THR A 132 -5.93 -9.97 -8.85
C THR A 132 -6.76 -10.94 -8.00
N LEU A 133 -7.70 -10.43 -7.20
CA LEU A 133 -8.60 -11.27 -6.39
C LEU A 133 -9.40 -12.23 -7.25
N LEU A 134 -10.04 -11.74 -8.31
CA LEU A 134 -10.92 -12.53 -9.17
C LEU A 134 -10.18 -13.68 -9.89
N TYR A 135 -8.90 -13.49 -10.23
CA TYR A 135 -8.11 -14.51 -10.96
C TYR A 135 -7.26 -15.40 -10.04
N SER A 136 -7.02 -15.01 -8.80
CA SER A 136 -6.15 -15.74 -7.88
C SER A 136 -6.81 -16.94 -7.21
N GLY A 137 -8.14 -16.98 -7.15
CA GLY A 137 -8.87 -17.99 -6.39
C GLY A 137 -8.80 -17.80 -4.86
N LEU A 138 -8.24 -16.71 -4.40
CA LEU A 138 -8.16 -16.35 -2.98
C LEU A 138 -9.50 -15.86 -2.44
N LYS A 139 -9.64 -15.89 -1.13
CA LYS A 139 -10.80 -15.29 -0.44
C LYS A 139 -10.68 -13.76 -0.40
N PRO A 140 -11.80 -13.02 -0.36
CA PRO A 140 -11.78 -11.56 -0.32
C PRO A 140 -10.86 -10.95 0.75
N GLY A 141 -10.81 -11.51 1.97
CA GLY A 141 -9.95 -11.02 3.05
C GLY A 141 -8.45 -11.27 2.84
N GLN A 142 -8.05 -12.05 1.84
CA GLN A 142 -6.64 -12.34 1.54
C GLN A 142 -6.00 -11.35 0.55
N VAL A 143 -6.77 -10.44 -0.04
CA VAL A 143 -6.25 -9.43 -0.98
C VAL A 143 -6.72 -8.06 -0.53
N THR A 144 -5.76 -7.16 -0.31
CA THR A 144 -6.01 -5.76 0.03
C THR A 144 -5.22 -4.83 -0.86
N THR A 145 -5.61 -3.57 -0.90
CA THR A 145 -4.88 -2.53 -1.62
C THR A 145 -4.45 -1.42 -0.67
N LEU A 146 -3.38 -0.72 -1.02
CA LEU A 146 -2.88 0.40 -0.23
C LEU A 146 -3.77 1.63 -0.43
N ALA A 147 -4.57 1.96 0.58
CA ALA A 147 -5.36 3.19 0.66
C ALA A 147 -4.92 4.12 1.80
N ALA A 148 -4.13 3.61 2.72
CA ALA A 148 -3.71 4.33 3.95
C ALA A 148 -2.93 5.62 3.70
N LEU A 149 -2.27 5.76 2.55
CA LEU A 149 -1.46 6.93 2.24
C LEU A 149 -2.28 8.22 2.26
N ASP A 150 -3.53 8.17 1.89
CA ASP A 150 -4.40 9.35 1.91
C ASP A 150 -4.79 9.73 3.35
N SER A 151 -5.02 8.74 4.21
CA SER A 151 -5.26 8.96 5.65
C SER A 151 -4.04 9.55 6.37
N THR A 152 -2.83 9.07 6.05
CA THR A 152 -1.60 9.63 6.62
C THR A 152 -1.28 11.03 6.08
N ARG A 153 -1.70 11.36 4.87
CA ARG A 153 -1.63 12.74 4.33
C ARG A 153 -2.50 13.70 5.14
N LEU A 154 -3.73 13.29 5.46
CA LEU A 154 -4.62 14.06 6.33
C LEU A 154 -3.99 14.26 7.71
N GLN A 155 -3.49 13.18 8.31
CA GLN A 155 -2.82 13.20 9.61
C GLN A 155 -1.64 14.18 9.62
N SER A 156 -0.78 14.11 8.61
CA SER A 156 0.38 14.99 8.46
C SER A 156 -0.01 16.46 8.27
N ALA A 157 -1.05 16.73 7.47
CA ALA A 157 -1.54 18.08 7.22
C ALA A 157 -2.11 18.71 8.48
N LEU A 158 -2.91 17.96 9.25
CA LEU A 158 -3.47 18.42 10.52
C LEU A 158 -2.36 18.63 11.58
N ALA A 159 -1.43 17.71 11.71
CA ALA A 159 -0.30 17.83 12.62
C ALA A 159 0.51 19.12 12.34
N LYS A 160 0.78 19.40 11.07
CA LYS A 160 1.46 20.63 10.64
C LYS A 160 0.64 21.88 10.91
N LYS A 161 -0.68 21.87 10.64
CA LYS A 161 -1.58 23.04 10.88
C LYS A 161 -1.61 23.40 12.36
N PHE A 162 -1.68 22.41 13.25
CA PHE A 162 -1.84 22.63 14.68
C PHE A 162 -0.52 22.62 15.46
N GLY A 163 0.62 22.37 14.79
CA GLY A 163 1.93 22.39 15.45
C GLY A 163 2.13 21.25 16.45
N VAL A 164 1.50 20.11 16.24
CA VAL A 164 1.58 18.92 17.10
C VAL A 164 2.30 17.77 16.41
N MET A 165 2.67 16.72 17.17
CA MET A 165 3.23 15.50 16.59
C MET A 165 2.13 14.68 15.89
N GLN A 166 2.49 13.92 14.86
CA GLN A 166 1.52 13.11 14.11
C GLN A 166 0.78 12.08 14.99
N ASN A 167 1.43 11.53 16.00
CA ASN A 167 0.81 10.60 16.94
C ASN A 167 -0.24 11.25 17.88
N GLU A 168 -0.28 12.57 17.96
CA GLU A 168 -1.31 13.33 18.67
C GLU A 168 -2.55 13.61 17.80
N VAL A 169 -2.47 13.29 16.49
CA VAL A 169 -3.60 13.37 15.56
C VAL A 169 -4.10 11.95 15.33
N LYS A 170 -5.29 11.64 15.81
CA LYS A 170 -5.89 10.31 15.78
C LYS A 170 -7.16 10.29 14.94
N GLY A 171 -7.60 9.10 14.51
CA GLY A 171 -8.86 8.91 13.82
C GLY A 171 -8.89 9.45 12.38
N CYS A 172 -7.74 9.74 11.76
CA CYS A 172 -7.67 10.15 10.36
C CYS A 172 -8.01 8.98 9.46
N ALA A 173 -9.05 9.13 8.65
CA ALA A 173 -9.50 8.13 7.71
C ALA A 173 -9.98 8.75 6.41
N THR A 174 -9.59 8.13 5.31
CA THR A 174 -10.10 8.41 3.97
C THR A 174 -10.72 7.14 3.41
N TYR A 175 -11.88 7.26 2.78
CA TYR A 175 -12.66 6.14 2.30
C TYR A 175 -13.00 6.26 0.82
N GLY A 176 -13.45 5.16 0.22
CA GLY A 176 -13.87 5.12 -1.18
C GLY A 176 -12.73 4.85 -2.15
N GLY A 177 -12.88 5.26 -3.40
CA GLY A 177 -11.89 5.08 -4.45
C GLY A 177 -10.66 5.97 -4.27
N HIS A 178 -9.47 5.44 -4.58
CA HIS A 178 -8.23 6.20 -4.54
C HIS A 178 -8.18 7.23 -5.69
N GLY A 179 -8.15 8.53 -5.35
CA GLY A 179 -8.11 9.64 -6.30
C GLY A 179 -9.12 10.74 -5.96
N GLU A 180 -9.68 11.42 -6.99
CA GLU A 180 -10.60 12.56 -6.83
C GLU A 180 -11.91 12.19 -6.12
N GLN A 181 -12.27 10.91 -6.11
CA GLN A 181 -13.50 10.39 -5.52
C GLN A 181 -13.32 9.93 -4.06
N MET A 182 -12.12 10.09 -3.48
CA MET A 182 -11.94 9.75 -2.07
C MET A 182 -12.73 10.70 -1.16
N ALA A 183 -13.31 10.13 -0.13
CA ALA A 183 -14.01 10.87 0.90
C ALA A 183 -13.10 11.07 2.12
N VAL A 184 -12.80 12.32 2.42
CA VAL A 184 -11.96 12.72 3.57
C VAL A 184 -12.88 13.12 4.72
N PHE A 185 -12.86 12.34 5.81
CA PHE A 185 -13.72 12.55 6.97
C PHE A 185 -12.94 13.16 8.14
N GLY A 186 -13.59 14.12 8.83
CA GLY A 186 -13.06 14.75 10.03
C GLY A 186 -13.80 14.34 11.33
N SER A 187 -14.92 13.60 11.21
CA SER A 187 -15.82 13.34 12.35
C SER A 187 -15.21 12.51 13.47
N ALA A 188 -14.28 11.60 13.14
CA ALA A 188 -13.57 10.77 14.11
C ALA A 188 -12.18 11.31 14.49
N VAL A 189 -11.78 12.45 13.93
CA VAL A 189 -10.44 12.99 14.13
C VAL A 189 -10.35 13.71 15.48
N GLU A 190 -9.29 13.39 16.22
CA GLU A 190 -8.90 14.08 17.45
C GLU A 190 -7.49 14.64 17.29
N ILE A 191 -7.27 15.87 17.76
CA ILE A 191 -5.99 16.58 17.75
C ILE A 191 -5.64 16.94 19.18
N ALA A 192 -4.59 16.35 19.74
CA ALA A 192 -4.18 16.51 21.13
C ALA A 192 -5.37 16.39 22.12
N GLY A 193 -6.25 15.41 21.89
CA GLY A 193 -7.44 15.14 22.70
C GLY A 193 -8.66 16.00 22.44
N ARG A 194 -8.59 16.94 21.48
CA ARG A 194 -9.73 17.79 21.07
C ARG A 194 -10.35 17.23 19.79
N LYS A 195 -11.65 17.11 19.73
CA LYS A 195 -12.35 16.68 18.51
C LYS A 195 -12.20 17.73 17.41
N LEU A 196 -11.83 17.31 16.21
CA LEU A 196 -11.71 18.19 15.06
C LEU A 196 -13.05 18.87 14.72
N SER A 197 -14.18 18.16 14.91
CA SER A 197 -15.52 18.73 14.72
C SER A 197 -15.82 19.95 15.58
N ASP A 198 -15.19 20.08 16.74
CA ASP A 198 -15.39 21.20 17.66
C ASP A 198 -14.47 22.39 17.33
N ILE A 199 -13.50 22.18 16.44
CA ILE A 199 -12.51 23.18 16.03
C ILE A 199 -12.87 23.78 14.67
N ILE A 200 -13.43 22.97 13.75
CA ILE A 200 -13.87 23.44 12.43
C ILE A 200 -14.98 24.49 12.59
N GLY A 201 -14.89 25.58 11.82
CA GLY A 201 -15.81 26.72 11.88
C GLY A 201 -15.48 27.75 12.96
N THR A 202 -14.38 27.57 13.69
CA THR A 202 -13.89 28.55 14.66
C THR A 202 -12.83 29.47 14.05
N ALA A 203 -12.40 30.50 14.80
CA ALA A 203 -11.30 31.36 14.40
C ALA A 203 -9.94 30.62 14.28
N GLU A 204 -9.79 29.47 14.93
CA GLU A 204 -8.58 28.63 14.87
C GLU A 204 -8.49 27.85 13.57
N PHE A 205 -9.65 27.39 13.04
CA PHE A 205 -9.73 26.58 11.81
C PHE A 205 -11.09 26.77 11.13
N SER A 206 -11.15 27.61 10.09
CA SER A 206 -12.40 27.92 9.41
C SER A 206 -12.91 26.77 8.53
N GLU A 207 -14.18 26.83 8.15
CA GLU A 207 -14.78 25.86 7.21
C GLU A 207 -14.07 25.89 5.85
N GLU A 208 -13.64 27.05 5.39
CA GLU A 208 -12.92 27.23 4.13
C GLU A 208 -11.54 26.58 4.20
N GLU A 209 -10.81 26.75 5.31
CA GLU A 209 -9.52 26.10 5.52
C GLU A 209 -9.67 24.59 5.56
N TRP A 210 -10.71 24.08 6.21
CA TRP A 210 -11.01 22.63 6.22
C TRP A 210 -11.35 22.11 4.80
N ALA A 211 -12.18 22.82 4.05
CA ALA A 211 -12.52 22.47 2.68
C ALA A 211 -11.27 22.45 1.78
N GLN A 212 -10.37 23.43 1.94
CA GLN A 212 -9.12 23.48 1.20
C GLN A 212 -8.19 22.31 1.59
N MET A 213 -8.06 22.02 2.89
CA MET A 213 -7.25 20.89 3.36
C MET A 213 -7.73 19.56 2.80
N ARG A 214 -9.03 19.29 2.76
CA ARG A 214 -9.58 18.08 2.13
C ARG A 214 -9.18 17.99 0.66
N LYS A 215 -9.25 19.09 -0.07
CA LYS A 215 -8.84 19.16 -1.47
C LYS A 215 -7.33 18.90 -1.63
N ASP A 216 -6.50 19.48 -0.76
CA ASP A 216 -5.06 19.30 -0.78
C ASP A 216 -4.65 17.83 -0.49
N VAL A 217 -5.37 17.14 0.41
CA VAL A 217 -5.18 15.71 0.69
C VAL A 217 -5.46 14.88 -0.57
N THR A 218 -6.55 15.14 -1.30
CA THR A 218 -6.87 14.43 -2.54
C THR A 218 -5.82 14.66 -3.63
N GLN A 219 -5.16 15.81 -3.63
CA GLN A 219 -4.11 16.19 -4.57
C GLN A 219 -2.68 15.93 -4.06
N GLY A 220 -2.55 15.27 -2.92
CA GLY A 220 -1.26 15.06 -2.26
C GLY A 220 -0.20 14.36 -3.12
N GLY A 221 -0.60 13.47 -4.03
CA GLY A 221 0.31 12.86 -4.99
C GLY A 221 0.96 13.87 -5.94
N ALA A 222 0.16 14.77 -6.51
CA ALA A 222 0.65 15.84 -7.37
C ALA A 222 1.56 16.84 -6.62
N ALA A 223 1.24 17.13 -5.37
CA ALA A 223 2.06 17.99 -4.52
C ALA A 223 3.47 17.40 -4.30
N ILE A 224 3.60 16.09 -4.07
CA ILE A 224 4.91 15.44 -3.95
C ILE A 224 5.68 15.48 -5.27
N ILE A 225 5.01 15.25 -6.40
CA ILE A 225 5.67 15.35 -7.72
C ILE A 225 6.23 16.76 -7.93
N LYS A 226 5.47 17.80 -7.58
CA LYS A 226 5.93 19.19 -7.66
C LYS A 226 7.17 19.47 -6.81
N LEU A 227 7.23 18.89 -5.60
CA LEU A 227 8.35 19.09 -4.66
C LEU A 227 9.59 18.26 -5.01
N ARG A 228 9.42 17.06 -5.58
CA ARG A 228 10.52 16.09 -5.77
C ARG A 228 10.88 15.83 -7.22
N GLY A 229 10.09 16.32 -8.19
CA GLY A 229 10.25 15.99 -9.62
C GLY A 229 9.83 14.54 -9.98
N ARG A 230 9.26 13.79 -9.03
CA ARG A 230 8.83 12.38 -9.22
C ARG A 230 7.77 11.97 -8.21
N SER A 231 7.05 10.89 -8.51
CA SER A 231 6.04 10.30 -7.62
C SER A 231 6.62 9.82 -6.28
N SER A 232 5.77 9.74 -5.27
CA SER A 232 6.11 9.12 -3.99
C SER A 232 6.54 7.67 -4.20
N PHE A 233 7.55 7.22 -3.46
CA PHE A 233 7.96 5.83 -3.41
C PHE A 233 8.22 5.36 -1.97
N GLN A 234 8.72 6.22 -1.08
CA GLN A 234 9.00 5.86 0.31
C GLN A 234 7.73 5.59 1.12
N SER A 235 6.76 6.51 1.09
CA SER A 235 5.52 6.36 1.86
C SER A 235 4.66 5.18 1.40
N PRO A 236 4.42 4.93 0.09
CA PRO A 236 3.68 3.74 -0.32
C PRO A 236 4.44 2.44 0.01
N SER A 237 5.77 2.45 -0.08
CA SER A 237 6.59 1.28 0.31
C SER A 237 6.45 0.97 1.80
N TYR A 238 6.65 1.97 2.65
CA TYR A 238 6.57 1.80 4.10
C TYR A 238 5.19 1.32 4.55
N LEU A 239 4.12 1.99 4.10
CA LEU A 239 2.76 1.65 4.51
C LEU A 239 2.31 0.27 4.02
N SER A 240 2.70 -0.15 2.82
CA SER A 240 2.39 -1.50 2.33
C SER A 240 3.13 -2.59 3.12
N VAL A 241 4.34 -2.31 3.57
CA VAL A 241 5.09 -3.20 4.47
C VAL A 241 4.45 -3.25 5.86
N GLU A 242 3.96 -2.13 6.40
CA GLU A 242 3.18 -2.11 7.66
C GLU A 242 1.89 -2.93 7.53
N MET A 243 1.19 -2.91 6.39
CA MET A 243 0.03 -3.76 6.15
C MET A 243 0.39 -5.26 6.25
N ILE A 244 1.44 -5.69 5.58
CA ILE A 244 1.92 -7.09 5.65
C ILE A 244 2.43 -7.44 7.05
N ARG A 245 3.09 -6.50 7.72
CA ARG A 245 3.57 -6.70 9.09
C ARG A 245 2.44 -7.08 10.04
N SER A 246 1.29 -6.43 9.93
CA SER A 246 0.14 -6.72 10.81
C SER A 246 -0.37 -8.14 10.62
N VAL A 247 -0.50 -8.62 9.38
CA VAL A 247 -0.94 -10.01 9.11
C VAL A 247 0.15 -11.06 9.36
N MET A 248 1.39 -10.65 9.58
CA MET A 248 2.48 -11.53 10.04
C MET A 248 2.57 -11.64 11.57
N GLY A 249 1.65 -11.02 12.32
CA GLY A 249 1.64 -11.02 13.78
C GLY A 249 2.30 -9.81 14.42
N GLY A 250 2.52 -8.75 13.65
CA GLY A 250 2.88 -7.44 14.17
C GLY A 250 1.69 -6.69 14.77
N ALA A 251 1.89 -5.43 15.14
CA ALA A 251 0.80 -4.59 15.61
C ALA A 251 -0.29 -4.43 14.54
N PRO A 252 -1.57 -4.39 14.90
CA PRO A 252 -2.67 -4.18 13.98
C PRO A 252 -2.50 -2.90 13.16
N PHE A 253 -2.83 -2.97 11.88
CA PHE A 253 -2.75 -1.81 10.98
C PHE A 253 -3.93 -0.88 11.24
N ALA A 254 -3.66 0.39 11.53
CA ALA A 254 -4.62 1.34 12.10
C ALA A 254 -5.30 2.26 11.07
N TYR A 255 -5.15 2.00 9.76
CA TYR A 255 -5.72 2.84 8.71
C TYR A 255 -6.67 2.05 7.82
N PRO A 256 -7.64 2.70 7.16
CA PRO A 256 -8.43 2.07 6.12
C PRO A 256 -7.55 1.42 5.05
N ALA A 257 -7.94 0.24 4.61
CA ALA A 257 -7.33 -0.47 3.49
C ALA A 257 -8.34 -0.67 2.37
N GLY A 258 -7.86 -0.75 1.14
CA GLY A 258 -8.70 -1.17 0.03
C GLY A 258 -9.08 -2.63 0.21
N THR A 259 -10.37 -2.90 0.30
CA THR A 259 -10.93 -4.24 0.50
C THR A 259 -12.10 -4.50 -0.43
N TYR A 260 -12.37 -5.77 -0.67
CA TYR A 260 -13.49 -6.20 -1.50
C TYR A 260 -14.82 -5.92 -0.81
N VAL A 261 -15.74 -5.28 -1.55
CA VAL A 261 -17.08 -4.93 -1.08
C VAL A 261 -18.13 -5.54 -2.02
N LYS A 262 -19.07 -6.25 -1.41
CA LYS A 262 -20.26 -6.77 -2.09
C LYS A 262 -21.45 -6.66 -1.15
N ASN A 263 -22.41 -5.83 -1.49
CA ASN A 263 -23.66 -5.65 -0.78
C ASN A 263 -24.79 -5.22 -1.77
N GLU A 264 -25.93 -4.81 -1.27
CA GLU A 264 -27.06 -4.38 -2.12
C GLU A 264 -26.73 -3.19 -3.03
N LYS A 265 -25.90 -2.26 -2.54
CA LYS A 265 -25.51 -1.05 -3.27
C LYS A 265 -24.29 -1.24 -4.16
N TYR A 266 -23.33 -2.04 -3.73
CA TYR A 266 -22.05 -2.24 -4.40
C TYR A 266 -21.88 -3.71 -4.79
N GLN A 267 -21.55 -3.96 -6.06
CA GLN A 267 -21.33 -5.29 -6.59
C GLN A 267 -19.91 -5.42 -7.12
N ASN A 268 -19.14 -6.31 -6.49
CA ASN A 268 -17.78 -6.64 -6.93
C ASN A 268 -16.89 -5.40 -7.14
N ILE A 269 -16.71 -4.62 -6.11
CA ILE A 269 -15.77 -3.48 -6.12
C ILE A 269 -14.72 -3.65 -5.02
N MET A 270 -13.61 -2.96 -5.18
CA MET A 270 -12.61 -2.79 -4.15
C MET A 270 -12.44 -1.29 -3.86
N MET A 271 -12.45 -0.91 -2.60
CA MET A 271 -12.31 0.49 -2.18
C MET A 271 -11.83 0.56 -0.73
N ALA A 272 -11.31 1.72 -0.33
CA ALA A 272 -10.92 1.96 1.06
C ALA A 272 -12.13 1.92 1.99
N MET A 273 -12.04 1.07 3.00
CA MET A 273 -13.04 0.86 4.06
C MET A 273 -12.33 0.71 5.40
N ASP A 274 -13.10 0.86 6.50
CA ASP A 274 -12.63 0.42 7.81
C ASP A 274 -12.28 -1.06 7.74
N THR A 275 -11.03 -1.35 8.01
CA THR A 275 -10.48 -2.69 7.86
C THR A 275 -9.48 -2.91 8.98
N THR A 276 -9.66 -3.99 9.73
CA THR A 276 -8.63 -4.47 10.66
C THR A 276 -7.79 -5.51 9.94
N LEU A 277 -6.49 -5.25 9.84
CA LEU A 277 -5.51 -6.22 9.36
C LEU A 277 -4.77 -6.77 10.58
N ASP A 278 -4.95 -8.07 10.83
CA ASP A 278 -4.31 -8.85 11.90
C ASP A 278 -4.03 -10.28 11.42
N GLN A 279 -3.52 -11.14 12.31
CA GLN A 279 -3.32 -12.57 12.02
C GLN A 279 -4.63 -13.31 11.80
#